data_494d8fb473c8b44732363a159aa5f9fe
#
_entry.id   494d8fb473c8b44732363a159aa5f9fe
#
_cell.length_a   1.000
_cell.length_b   1.000
_cell.length_c   1.000
_cell.angle_alpha   90.00
_cell.angle_beta   90.00
_cell.angle_gamma   90.00
#
_symmetry.space_group_name_H-M   'P 1'
#
loop_
_entity.id
_entity.type
_entity.pdbx_description
1 polymer ?
#
loop_
_entity_poly.entity_id
_entity_poly.type
_entity_poly.pdbx_seq_one_letter_code
_entity_poly.pdbx_strand_id
1 'polypeptide(L)'
;MLLFMISFNLIIPELNNFITQLNGEDYKGLIIGLFTITAALSRPFSGKMADFAGRKSTMYVGTLVCIIVTFLYPLSGTVIFFLTLRFFHGFSTGFLPTGATAMVTDLLPKEKRGQGMGVFGTAISLGIGVGQFLGTPVAQLVSLNGLFFVSGAIAICSMLIIASVKETHPAPNKLNFGVLLVRKDEIYEKNVIPAAMVMFLTASCTGLIFVVTPDMSGYLGINNKGWYFVYYVISTIIVRLVAGSLSDKIGRRQTLIIGISFLITSMLLTAYSTNELSYTIASFIFGIATGISSPTLFAWTADLSPSNRRGIGSGTLFIALEFGILFGSSSTLFLYDSTPDTVIPVFIYGASVAGVAMLYVIWHLFTRSTSVED
;
A
#
# COMPACT_ATOMS: atom_id res chain seq x y z
N MET A 1 -5.50 6.73 -10.76
CA MET A 1 -4.68 6.22 -9.63
C MET A 1 -3.58 7.19 -9.22
N LEU A 2 -2.72 7.65 -10.14
CA LEU A 2 -1.62 8.59 -9.83
C LEU A 2 -2.09 9.83 -9.05
N LEU A 3 -3.03 10.60 -9.61
CA LEU A 3 -3.53 11.83 -8.96
C LEU A 3 -4.16 11.57 -7.59
N PHE A 4 -4.90 10.49 -7.44
CA PHE A 4 -5.46 10.12 -6.14
C PHE A 4 -4.35 9.86 -5.11
N MET A 5 -3.29 9.14 -5.50
CA MET A 5 -2.16 8.89 -4.61
C MET A 5 -1.39 10.16 -4.29
N ILE A 6 -1.24 11.09 -5.23
CA ILE A 6 -0.66 12.41 -4.96
C ILE A 6 -1.52 13.16 -3.94
N SER A 7 -2.82 13.29 -4.19
CA SER A 7 -3.74 13.97 -3.28
C SER A 7 -3.65 13.45 -1.85
N PHE A 8 -3.81 12.15 -1.68
CA PHE A 8 -3.78 11.49 -0.39
C PHE A 8 -2.43 11.64 0.33
N ASN A 9 -1.32 11.48 -0.39
CA ASN A 9 0.03 11.53 0.20
C ASN A 9 0.54 12.95 0.42
N LEU A 10 -0.02 13.95 -0.25
CA LEU A 10 0.37 15.35 -0.13
C LEU A 10 0.22 15.88 1.30
N ILE A 11 -0.80 15.45 2.00
CA ILE A 11 -1.11 15.92 3.36
C ILE A 11 -0.31 15.19 4.45
N ILE A 12 0.18 13.97 4.18
CA ILE A 12 0.79 13.09 5.20
C ILE A 12 1.92 13.76 5.98
N PRO A 13 2.91 14.44 5.35
CA PRO A 13 4.03 15.03 6.08
C PRO A 13 3.60 16.08 7.12
N GLU A 14 2.48 16.75 6.88
CA GLU A 14 2.02 17.88 7.69
C GLU A 14 0.94 17.52 8.73
N LEU A 15 0.45 16.28 8.75
CA LEU A 15 -0.59 15.87 9.69
C LEU A 15 -0.15 15.96 11.15
N ASN A 16 1.14 15.66 11.43
CA ASN A 16 1.70 15.79 12.77
C ASN A 16 1.74 17.27 13.23
N ASN A 17 2.10 18.19 12.31
CA ASN A 17 2.07 19.62 12.59
C ASN A 17 0.64 20.09 12.86
N PHE A 18 -0.32 19.60 12.07
CA PHE A 18 -1.72 19.98 12.22
C PHE A 18 -2.30 19.55 13.59
N ILE A 19 -2.10 18.29 13.99
CA ILE A 19 -2.60 17.82 15.29
C ILE A 19 -1.90 18.51 16.47
N THR A 20 -0.61 18.88 16.33
CA THR A 20 0.12 19.68 17.33
C THR A 20 -0.50 21.06 17.50
N GLN A 21 -0.92 21.73 16.41
CA GLN A 21 -1.64 23.01 16.49
C GLN A 21 -2.99 22.90 17.24
N LEU A 22 -3.56 21.69 17.30
CA LEU A 22 -4.77 21.39 18.05
C LEU A 22 -4.49 20.94 19.51
N ASN A 23 -3.24 21.03 19.99
CA ASN A 23 -2.78 20.50 21.29
C ASN A 23 -2.96 18.98 21.44
N GLY A 24 -2.79 18.23 20.35
CA GLY A 24 -3.00 16.78 20.29
C GLY A 24 -1.72 15.97 20.10
N GLU A 25 -0.59 16.40 20.65
CA GLU A 25 0.72 15.75 20.45
C GLU A 25 0.74 14.28 20.87
N ASP A 26 0.05 13.95 21.97
CA ASP A 26 -0.05 12.59 22.50
C ASP A 26 -0.81 11.63 21.58
N TYR A 27 -1.57 12.14 20.61
CA TYR A 27 -2.42 11.36 19.71
C TYR A 27 -1.83 11.17 18.32
N LYS A 28 -0.58 11.57 18.06
CA LYS A 28 0.08 11.44 16.73
C LYS A 28 0.03 10.01 16.19
N GLY A 29 0.21 9.00 17.06
CA GLY A 29 0.13 7.59 16.67
C GLY A 29 -1.25 7.17 16.13
N LEU A 30 -2.33 7.80 16.59
CA LEU A 30 -3.69 7.50 16.15
C LEU A 30 -3.97 8.01 14.72
N ILE A 31 -3.20 8.98 14.22
CA ILE A 31 -3.38 9.55 12.87
C ILE A 31 -3.28 8.45 11.80
N ILE A 32 -2.26 7.60 11.90
CA ILE A 32 -2.04 6.50 10.96
C ILE A 32 -2.89 5.29 11.36
N GLY A 33 -2.94 4.96 12.66
CA GLY A 33 -3.66 3.78 13.15
C GLY A 33 -5.15 3.77 12.79
N LEU A 34 -5.89 4.85 13.08
CA LEU A 34 -7.33 4.96 12.76
C LEU A 34 -7.59 4.88 11.26
N PHE A 35 -6.74 5.54 10.47
CA PHE A 35 -6.82 5.49 9.01
C PHE A 35 -6.62 4.07 8.48
N THR A 36 -5.56 3.37 8.90
CA THR A 36 -5.22 2.01 8.44
C THR A 36 -6.28 0.99 8.83
N ILE A 37 -6.78 1.06 10.07
CA ILE A 37 -7.86 0.18 10.53
C ILE A 37 -9.10 0.35 9.64
N THR A 38 -9.50 1.59 9.37
CA THR A 38 -10.69 1.85 8.54
C THR A 38 -10.46 1.46 7.09
N ALA A 39 -9.27 1.68 6.55
CA ALA A 39 -8.91 1.20 5.23
C ALA A 39 -9.07 -0.33 5.14
N ALA A 40 -8.54 -1.09 6.10
CA ALA A 40 -8.66 -2.55 6.14
C ALA A 40 -10.12 -2.99 6.28
N LEU A 41 -10.88 -2.41 7.23
CA LEU A 41 -12.28 -2.77 7.48
C LEU A 41 -13.19 -2.48 6.29
N SER A 42 -12.84 -1.50 5.46
CA SER A 42 -13.62 -1.15 4.27
C SER A 42 -13.40 -2.08 3.07
N ARG A 43 -12.34 -2.91 3.07
CA ARG A 43 -11.99 -3.78 1.94
C ARG A 43 -13.06 -4.80 1.55
N PRO A 44 -13.72 -5.52 2.48
CA PRO A 44 -14.80 -6.44 2.11
C PRO A 44 -15.96 -5.72 1.40
N PHE A 45 -16.31 -4.53 1.86
CA PHE A 45 -17.38 -3.72 1.27
C PHE A 45 -16.98 -3.21 -0.12
N SER A 46 -15.76 -2.69 -0.28
CA SER A 46 -15.26 -2.20 -1.56
C SER A 46 -15.05 -3.34 -2.56
N GLY A 47 -14.61 -4.52 -2.10
CA GLY A 47 -14.48 -5.72 -2.92
C GLY A 47 -15.82 -6.17 -3.48
N LYS A 48 -16.83 -6.33 -2.61
CA LYS A 48 -18.19 -6.66 -3.00
C LYS A 48 -18.79 -5.59 -3.92
N MET A 49 -18.61 -4.31 -3.58
CA MET A 49 -19.11 -3.22 -4.40
C MET A 49 -18.51 -3.23 -5.80
N ALA A 50 -17.21 -3.50 -5.92
CA ALA A 50 -16.53 -3.59 -7.20
C ALA A 50 -17.11 -4.73 -8.07
N ASP A 51 -17.45 -5.87 -7.48
CA ASP A 51 -17.98 -7.03 -8.18
C ASP A 51 -19.50 -6.97 -8.42
N PHE A 52 -20.22 -6.13 -7.67
CA PHE A 52 -21.68 -6.00 -7.79
C PHE A 52 -22.09 -4.74 -8.57
N ALA A 53 -21.60 -3.56 -8.13
CA ALA A 53 -22.02 -2.26 -8.66
C ALA A 53 -21.05 -1.69 -9.70
N GLY A 54 -19.93 -2.36 -9.93
CA GLY A 54 -18.93 -2.00 -10.92
C GLY A 54 -17.67 -1.35 -10.34
N ARG A 55 -16.61 -1.43 -11.13
CA ARG A 55 -15.26 -0.95 -10.77
C ARG A 55 -15.25 0.57 -10.60
N LYS A 56 -15.87 1.26 -11.57
CA LYS A 56 -15.96 2.72 -11.61
C LYS A 56 -16.75 3.28 -10.43
N SER A 57 -17.89 2.66 -10.08
CA SER A 57 -18.69 3.06 -8.91
C SER A 57 -17.89 2.99 -7.61
N THR A 58 -17.10 1.94 -7.43
CA THR A 58 -16.21 1.76 -6.27
C THR A 58 -15.14 2.84 -6.21
N MET A 59 -14.53 3.17 -7.36
CA MET A 59 -13.54 4.25 -7.45
C MET A 59 -14.16 5.62 -7.12
N TYR A 60 -15.39 5.88 -7.54
CA TYR A 60 -16.11 7.12 -7.22
C TYR A 60 -16.33 7.29 -5.73
N VAL A 61 -16.78 6.24 -5.03
CA VAL A 61 -16.98 6.29 -3.56
C VAL A 61 -15.67 6.63 -2.87
N GLY A 62 -14.57 5.95 -3.20
CA GLY A 62 -13.27 6.23 -2.59
C GLY A 62 -12.79 7.66 -2.84
N THR A 63 -12.94 8.16 -4.07
CA THR A 63 -12.51 9.52 -4.42
C THR A 63 -13.40 10.57 -3.74
N LEU A 64 -14.72 10.35 -3.68
CA LEU A 64 -15.67 11.26 -3.05
C LEU A 64 -15.38 11.41 -1.55
N VAL A 65 -15.12 10.31 -0.86
CA VAL A 65 -14.71 10.34 0.56
C VAL A 65 -13.43 11.15 0.73
N CYS A 66 -12.41 10.93 -0.14
CA CYS A 66 -11.17 11.70 -0.11
C CYS A 66 -11.44 13.21 -0.26
N ILE A 67 -12.25 13.62 -1.25
CA ILE A 67 -12.62 15.02 -1.50
C ILE A 67 -13.30 15.62 -0.26
N ILE A 68 -14.36 14.97 0.22
CA ILE A 68 -15.15 15.50 1.35
C ILE A 68 -14.26 15.66 2.58
N VAL A 69 -13.54 14.63 2.97
CA VAL A 69 -12.72 14.65 4.18
C VAL A 69 -11.59 15.67 4.06
N THR A 70 -10.96 15.78 2.89
CA THR A 70 -9.87 16.73 2.70
C THR A 70 -10.34 18.17 2.83
N PHE A 71 -11.52 18.51 2.30
CA PHE A 71 -12.09 19.85 2.47
C PHE A 71 -12.62 20.12 3.90
N LEU A 72 -12.87 19.08 4.70
CA LEU A 72 -13.29 19.22 6.09
C LEU A 72 -12.12 19.39 7.08
N TYR A 73 -10.88 19.01 6.73
CA TYR A 73 -9.75 19.18 7.65
C TYR A 73 -9.55 20.62 8.14
N PRO A 74 -9.61 21.66 7.31
CA PRO A 74 -9.47 23.05 7.77
C PRO A 74 -10.51 23.48 8.81
N LEU A 75 -11.65 22.78 8.87
CA LEU A 75 -12.72 23.05 9.85
C LEU A 75 -12.51 22.34 11.19
N SER A 76 -11.42 21.54 11.30
CA SER A 76 -11.13 20.77 12.52
C SER A 76 -10.61 21.71 13.62
N GLY A 77 -11.50 22.13 14.51
CA GLY A 77 -11.15 22.93 15.70
C GLY A 77 -10.76 22.08 16.92
N THR A 78 -10.86 20.75 16.86
CA THR A 78 -10.55 19.84 17.98
C THR A 78 -9.82 18.58 17.49
N VAL A 79 -8.99 17.99 18.37
CA VAL A 79 -8.29 16.72 18.12
C VAL A 79 -9.27 15.60 17.78
N ILE A 80 -10.40 15.50 18.52
CA ILE A 80 -11.40 14.44 18.33
C ILE A 80 -12.00 14.54 16.92
N PHE A 81 -12.37 15.74 16.48
CA PHE A 81 -12.95 15.94 15.15
C PHE A 81 -11.93 15.61 14.05
N PHE A 82 -10.67 16.04 14.20
CA PHE A 82 -9.60 15.69 13.28
C PHE A 82 -9.38 14.18 13.19
N LEU A 83 -9.28 13.47 14.32
CA LEU A 83 -9.12 12.01 14.36
C LEU A 83 -10.35 11.28 13.76
N THR A 84 -11.54 11.82 13.97
CA THR A 84 -12.77 11.31 13.33
C THR A 84 -12.68 11.44 11.81
N LEU A 85 -12.19 12.57 11.29
CA LEU A 85 -11.96 12.74 9.87
C LEU A 85 -10.87 11.77 9.35
N ARG A 86 -9.80 11.54 10.13
CA ARG A 86 -8.78 10.54 9.79
C ARG A 86 -9.38 9.13 9.69
N PHE A 87 -10.25 8.76 10.62
CA PHE A 87 -10.99 7.50 10.56
C PHE A 87 -11.80 7.39 9.25
N PHE A 88 -12.61 8.38 8.91
CA PHE A 88 -13.37 8.34 7.66
C PHE A 88 -12.50 8.42 6.41
N HIS A 89 -11.36 9.12 6.46
CA HIS A 89 -10.45 9.19 5.33
C HIS A 89 -9.90 7.81 4.90
N GLY A 90 -9.77 6.86 5.83
CA GLY A 90 -9.35 5.49 5.55
C GLY A 90 -10.25 4.78 4.53
N PHE A 91 -11.55 5.06 4.48
CA PHE A 91 -12.45 4.52 3.46
C PHE A 91 -11.98 4.88 2.04
N SER A 92 -11.40 6.05 1.81
CA SER A 92 -10.97 6.48 0.49
C SER A 92 -9.95 5.52 -0.13
N THR A 93 -8.94 5.12 0.64
CA THR A 93 -7.92 4.14 0.21
C THR A 93 -8.42 2.70 0.29
N GLY A 94 -9.47 2.44 1.06
CA GLY A 94 -10.16 1.17 1.05
C GLY A 94 -10.94 0.90 -0.24
N PHE A 95 -11.53 1.92 -0.84
CA PHE A 95 -12.41 1.78 -2.01
C PHE A 95 -11.68 2.00 -3.34
N LEU A 96 -11.02 3.14 -3.55
CA LEU A 96 -10.48 3.47 -4.88
C LEU A 96 -9.44 2.46 -5.38
N PRO A 97 -8.41 2.07 -4.62
CA PRO A 97 -7.42 1.11 -5.11
C PRO A 97 -8.03 -0.27 -5.41
N THR A 98 -9.04 -0.72 -4.65
CA THR A 98 -9.73 -1.98 -4.89
C THR A 98 -10.43 -1.97 -6.26
N GLY A 99 -11.23 -0.95 -6.54
CA GLY A 99 -11.90 -0.79 -7.82
C GLY A 99 -10.92 -0.61 -8.98
N ALA A 100 -9.87 0.21 -8.78
CA ALA A 100 -8.85 0.47 -9.81
C ALA A 100 -8.05 -0.79 -10.15
N THR A 101 -7.64 -1.60 -9.15
CA THR A 101 -6.92 -2.85 -9.38
C THR A 101 -7.79 -3.85 -10.14
N ALA A 102 -9.06 -3.99 -9.75
CA ALA A 102 -10.00 -4.87 -10.45
C ALA A 102 -10.23 -4.41 -11.90
N MET A 103 -10.40 -3.10 -12.14
CA MET A 103 -10.56 -2.52 -13.48
C MET A 103 -9.33 -2.79 -14.35
N VAL A 104 -8.13 -2.55 -13.85
CA VAL A 104 -6.89 -2.82 -14.60
C VAL A 104 -6.77 -4.32 -14.89
N THR A 105 -7.13 -5.19 -13.95
CA THR A 105 -7.14 -6.64 -14.15
C THR A 105 -8.09 -7.06 -15.27
N ASP A 106 -9.27 -6.41 -15.40
CA ASP A 106 -10.24 -6.68 -16.46
C ASP A 106 -9.69 -6.32 -17.85
N LEU A 107 -8.91 -5.25 -17.94
CA LEU A 107 -8.37 -4.73 -19.21
C LEU A 107 -7.13 -5.48 -19.70
N LEU A 108 -6.45 -6.21 -18.84
CA LEU A 108 -5.18 -6.86 -19.16
C LEU A 108 -5.37 -8.33 -19.56
N PRO A 109 -4.82 -8.77 -20.72
CA PRO A 109 -4.73 -10.18 -21.05
C PRO A 109 -3.83 -10.91 -20.04
N LYS A 110 -4.06 -12.20 -19.82
CA LYS A 110 -3.35 -13.01 -18.82
C LYS A 110 -1.83 -12.93 -18.98
N GLU A 111 -1.36 -12.96 -20.21
CA GLU A 111 0.06 -13.00 -20.61
C GLU A 111 0.80 -11.68 -20.31
N LYS A 112 0.06 -10.57 -20.13
CA LYS A 112 0.62 -9.22 -19.87
C LYS A 112 0.22 -8.63 -18.52
N ARG A 113 -0.39 -9.42 -17.64
CA ARG A 113 -0.85 -8.93 -16.32
C ARG A 113 0.30 -8.43 -15.45
N GLY A 114 1.44 -9.12 -15.43
CA GLY A 114 2.60 -8.69 -14.67
C GLY A 114 3.12 -7.34 -15.14
N GLN A 115 3.29 -7.17 -16.46
CA GLN A 115 3.73 -5.91 -17.06
C GLN A 115 2.74 -4.78 -16.77
N GLY A 116 1.44 -5.01 -17.00
CA GLY A 116 0.41 -4.00 -16.76
C GLY A 116 0.27 -3.62 -15.29
N MET A 117 0.34 -4.59 -14.37
CA MET A 117 0.35 -4.33 -12.93
C MET A 117 1.64 -3.63 -12.46
N GLY A 118 2.77 -3.86 -13.16
CA GLY A 118 4.01 -3.11 -12.95
C GLY A 118 3.84 -1.63 -13.26
N VAL A 119 3.27 -1.28 -14.42
CA VAL A 119 2.96 0.11 -14.81
C VAL A 119 1.96 0.74 -13.82
N PHE A 120 0.90 0.00 -13.45
CA PHE A 120 -0.08 0.45 -12.48
C PHE A 120 0.55 0.72 -11.10
N GLY A 121 1.40 -0.19 -10.64
CA GLY A 121 2.14 -0.03 -9.39
C GLY A 121 3.15 1.13 -9.44
N THR A 122 3.76 1.40 -10.60
CA THR A 122 4.62 2.58 -10.81
C THR A 122 3.84 3.87 -10.62
N ALA A 123 2.62 3.96 -11.17
CA ALA A 123 1.75 5.12 -10.95
C ALA A 123 1.40 5.32 -9.46
N ILE A 124 1.21 4.23 -8.70
CA ILE A 124 1.02 4.29 -7.24
C ILE A 124 2.25 4.86 -6.56
N SER A 125 3.46 4.30 -6.82
CA SER A 125 4.70 4.73 -6.18
C SER A 125 5.09 6.16 -6.53
N LEU A 126 4.92 6.56 -7.79
CA LEU A 126 5.11 7.96 -8.20
C LEU A 126 4.15 8.88 -7.44
N GLY A 127 2.88 8.49 -7.31
CA GLY A 127 1.90 9.28 -6.56
C GLY A 127 2.26 9.44 -5.09
N ILE A 128 2.75 8.38 -4.46
CA ILE A 128 3.25 8.41 -3.08
C ILE A 128 4.46 9.36 -2.99
N GLY A 129 5.48 9.14 -3.82
CA GLY A 129 6.73 9.91 -3.77
C GLY A 129 6.52 11.39 -4.05
N VAL A 130 5.79 11.72 -5.15
CA VAL A 130 5.49 13.11 -5.53
C VAL A 130 4.62 13.78 -4.46
N GLY A 131 3.60 13.10 -3.94
CA GLY A 131 2.74 13.64 -2.89
C GLY A 131 3.54 13.99 -1.64
N GLN A 132 4.29 13.05 -1.09
CA GLN A 132 5.08 13.29 0.13
C GLN A 132 6.20 14.32 -0.07
N PHE A 133 6.85 14.34 -1.24
CA PHE A 133 7.88 15.33 -1.55
C PHE A 133 7.32 16.75 -1.61
N LEU A 134 6.14 16.93 -2.22
CA LEU A 134 5.52 18.25 -2.40
C LEU A 134 4.74 18.74 -1.18
N GLY A 135 4.43 17.88 -0.20
CA GLY A 135 3.58 18.23 0.94
C GLY A 135 4.06 19.45 1.70
N THR A 136 5.27 19.43 2.23
CA THR A 136 5.84 20.56 2.99
C THR A 136 6.05 21.80 2.13
N PRO A 137 6.65 21.74 0.91
CA PRO A 137 6.74 22.92 0.05
C PRO A 137 5.39 23.59 -0.26
N VAL A 138 4.36 22.80 -0.55
CA VAL A 138 3.02 23.34 -0.79
C VAL A 138 2.44 23.98 0.47
N ALA A 139 2.58 23.34 1.63
CA ALA A 139 2.11 23.92 2.91
C ALA A 139 2.79 25.27 3.22
N GLN A 140 4.08 25.41 2.89
CA GLN A 140 4.81 26.67 3.05
C GLN A 140 4.34 27.77 2.09
N LEU A 141 3.92 27.40 0.87
CA LEU A 141 3.44 28.36 -0.13
C LEU A 141 2.02 28.86 0.12
N VAL A 142 1.11 27.96 0.53
CA VAL A 142 -0.32 28.29 0.61
C VAL A 142 -0.92 28.18 2.01
N SER A 143 -0.15 27.92 3.03
CA SER A 143 -0.52 27.55 4.40
C SER A 143 -0.92 26.08 4.59
N LEU A 144 -0.99 25.66 5.85
CA LEU A 144 -1.39 24.29 6.22
C LEU A 144 -2.84 23.99 5.82
N ASN A 145 -3.77 24.95 6.02
CA ASN A 145 -5.14 24.82 5.56
C ASN A 145 -5.23 24.82 4.02
N GLY A 146 -4.41 25.64 3.35
CA GLY A 146 -4.30 25.68 1.90
C GLY A 146 -3.84 24.34 1.31
N LEU A 147 -2.95 23.62 2.00
CA LEU A 147 -2.51 22.27 1.60
C LEU A 147 -3.69 21.31 1.46
N PHE A 148 -4.63 21.32 2.39
CA PHE A 148 -5.82 20.47 2.33
C PHE A 148 -6.71 20.83 1.13
N PHE A 149 -6.88 22.12 0.81
CA PHE A 149 -7.60 22.54 -0.39
C PHE A 149 -6.92 22.11 -1.68
N VAL A 150 -5.58 22.23 -1.77
CA VAL A 150 -4.82 21.74 -2.92
C VAL A 150 -4.98 20.23 -3.09
N SER A 151 -4.88 19.48 -2.00
CA SER A 151 -5.12 18.03 -2.00
C SER A 151 -6.52 17.69 -2.51
N GLY A 152 -7.56 18.37 -2.00
CA GLY A 152 -8.94 18.19 -2.44
C GLY A 152 -9.14 18.52 -3.93
N ALA A 153 -8.51 19.58 -4.44
CA ALA A 153 -8.55 19.94 -5.86
C ALA A 153 -7.93 18.85 -6.75
N ILE A 154 -6.79 18.28 -6.33
CA ILE A 154 -6.16 17.14 -7.04
C ILE A 154 -7.08 15.90 -7.01
N ALA A 155 -7.78 15.66 -5.90
CA ALA A 155 -8.77 14.57 -5.81
C ALA A 155 -9.95 14.79 -6.76
N ILE A 156 -10.43 16.05 -6.92
CA ILE A 156 -11.45 16.40 -7.92
C ILE A 156 -10.94 16.11 -9.34
N CYS A 157 -9.72 16.48 -9.67
CA CYS A 157 -9.11 16.14 -10.97
C CYS A 157 -9.07 14.62 -11.18
N SER A 158 -8.73 13.84 -10.13
CA SER A 158 -8.80 12.38 -10.18
C SER A 158 -10.22 11.89 -10.48
N MET A 159 -11.24 12.47 -9.86
CA MET A 159 -12.64 12.12 -10.06
C MET A 159 -13.11 12.41 -11.50
N LEU A 160 -12.70 13.53 -12.09
CA LEU A 160 -13.01 13.89 -13.47
C LEU A 160 -12.39 12.88 -14.46
N ILE A 161 -11.17 12.41 -14.21
CA ILE A 161 -10.53 11.35 -15.01
C ILE A 161 -11.31 10.03 -14.86
N ILE A 162 -11.73 9.66 -13.65
CA ILE A 162 -12.57 8.46 -13.44
C ILE A 162 -13.87 8.58 -14.23
N ALA A 163 -14.45 9.79 -14.32
CA ALA A 163 -15.66 10.03 -15.11
C ALA A 163 -15.49 9.68 -16.60
N SER A 164 -14.33 9.95 -17.17
CA SER A 164 -14.02 9.69 -18.59
C SER A 164 -13.74 8.22 -18.91
N VAL A 165 -13.39 7.40 -17.90
CA VAL A 165 -13.09 5.97 -18.10
C VAL A 165 -14.38 5.17 -18.26
N LYS A 166 -14.39 4.20 -19.17
CA LYS A 166 -15.52 3.26 -19.35
C LYS A 166 -15.53 2.21 -18.23
N GLU A 167 -16.75 1.83 -17.78
CA GLU A 167 -16.91 0.71 -16.85
C GLU A 167 -16.44 -0.59 -17.51
N THR A 168 -15.73 -1.42 -16.77
CA THR A 168 -15.23 -2.73 -17.25
C THR A 168 -16.05 -3.90 -16.74
N HIS A 169 -16.89 -3.68 -15.73
CA HIS A 169 -17.80 -4.72 -15.26
C HIS A 169 -18.85 -5.03 -16.33
N PRO A 170 -19.02 -6.31 -16.74
CA PRO A 170 -19.88 -6.67 -17.89
C PRO A 170 -21.37 -6.40 -17.64
N ALA A 171 -21.83 -6.46 -16.40
CA ALA A 171 -23.24 -6.27 -16.03
C ALA A 171 -23.33 -5.63 -14.63
N PRO A 172 -23.02 -4.33 -14.47
CA PRO A 172 -23.07 -3.69 -13.17
C PRO A 172 -24.53 -3.51 -12.72
N ASN A 173 -24.79 -3.89 -11.47
CA ASN A 173 -26.08 -3.68 -10.83
C ASN A 173 -26.20 -2.25 -10.28
N LYS A 174 -27.44 -1.77 -10.13
CA LYS A 174 -27.65 -0.49 -9.43
C LYS A 174 -27.21 -0.60 -7.98
N LEU A 175 -26.52 0.44 -7.50
CA LEU A 175 -26.16 0.57 -6.08
C LEU A 175 -27.43 0.47 -5.21
N ASN A 176 -27.41 -0.47 -4.26
CA ASN A 176 -28.45 -0.63 -3.27
C ASN A 176 -27.80 -0.91 -1.90
N PHE A 177 -28.56 -0.75 -0.82
CA PHE A 177 -28.08 -1.01 0.55
C PHE A 177 -27.65 -2.47 0.79
N GLY A 178 -28.07 -3.42 -0.06
CA GLY A 178 -27.64 -4.81 0.00
C GLY A 178 -26.13 -5.00 -0.24
N VAL A 179 -25.45 -4.03 -0.86
CA VAL A 179 -23.99 -4.02 -1.00
C VAL A 179 -23.28 -3.90 0.37
N LEU A 180 -23.93 -3.26 1.34
CA LEU A 180 -23.40 -3.11 2.70
C LEU A 180 -23.61 -4.38 3.57
N LEU A 181 -24.45 -5.31 3.14
CA LEU A 181 -24.67 -6.60 3.81
C LEU A 181 -23.66 -7.61 3.27
N VAL A 182 -22.42 -7.52 3.75
CA VAL A 182 -21.36 -8.44 3.33
C VAL A 182 -21.56 -9.80 3.99
N ARG A 183 -21.73 -10.85 3.17
CA ARG A 183 -21.81 -12.24 3.64
C ARG A 183 -20.41 -12.75 3.96
N LYS A 184 -20.30 -13.79 4.78
CA LYS A 184 -19.02 -14.39 5.18
C LYS A 184 -18.19 -14.87 3.97
N ASP A 185 -18.84 -15.36 2.93
CA ASP A 185 -18.20 -15.78 1.67
C ASP A 185 -17.76 -14.63 0.76
N GLU A 186 -18.17 -13.40 1.07
CA GLU A 186 -17.81 -12.18 0.34
C GLU A 186 -16.71 -11.35 1.01
N ILE A 187 -16.28 -11.73 2.25
CA ILE A 187 -15.24 -11.01 2.98
C ILE A 187 -13.89 -11.17 2.27
N TYR A 188 -13.59 -12.38 1.80
CA TYR A 188 -12.33 -12.68 1.12
C TYR A 188 -12.52 -13.77 0.05
N GLU A 189 -11.56 -13.82 -0.88
CA GLU A 189 -11.48 -14.84 -1.92
C GLU A 189 -10.51 -15.94 -1.52
N LYS A 190 -11.02 -17.15 -1.30
CA LYS A 190 -10.22 -18.29 -0.82
C LYS A 190 -9.05 -18.64 -1.73
N ASN A 191 -9.23 -18.53 -3.05
CA ASN A 191 -8.19 -18.85 -4.01
C ASN A 191 -7.00 -17.88 -3.94
N VAL A 192 -7.21 -16.66 -3.43
CA VAL A 192 -6.20 -15.61 -3.29
C VAL A 192 -5.38 -15.74 -2.00
N ILE A 193 -5.80 -16.58 -1.05
CA ILE A 193 -5.09 -16.75 0.23
C ILE A 193 -3.58 -16.98 0.05
N PRO A 194 -3.10 -17.80 -0.90
CA PRO A 194 -1.65 -17.97 -1.08
C PRO A 194 -0.90 -16.67 -1.39
N ALA A 195 -1.44 -15.83 -2.28
CA ALA A 195 -0.87 -14.53 -2.59
C ALA A 195 -1.00 -13.55 -1.41
N ALA A 196 -2.13 -13.60 -0.69
CA ALA A 196 -2.40 -12.79 0.49
C ALA A 196 -1.43 -13.10 1.65
N MET A 197 -1.11 -14.37 1.90
CA MET A 197 -0.12 -14.77 2.92
C MET A 197 1.27 -14.21 2.61
N VAL A 198 1.71 -14.29 1.35
CA VAL A 198 3.00 -13.70 0.94
C VAL A 198 2.95 -12.18 1.08
N MET A 199 1.84 -11.53 0.69
CA MET A 199 1.66 -10.09 0.89
C MET A 199 1.73 -9.71 2.37
N PHE A 200 1.03 -10.41 3.25
CA PHE A 200 1.03 -10.16 4.69
C PHE A 200 2.45 -10.23 5.26
N LEU A 201 3.20 -11.30 4.96
CA LEU A 201 4.55 -11.48 5.48
C LEU A 201 5.55 -10.45 4.92
N THR A 202 5.49 -10.14 3.62
CA THR A 202 6.38 -9.13 3.03
C THR A 202 6.01 -7.71 3.44
N ALA A 203 4.74 -7.41 3.62
CA ALA A 203 4.25 -6.12 4.12
C ALA A 203 4.60 -5.90 5.60
N SER A 204 4.76 -6.97 6.39
CA SER A 204 5.26 -6.86 7.78
C SER A 204 6.65 -6.25 7.82
N CYS A 205 7.53 -6.63 6.88
CA CYS A 205 8.85 -6.00 6.76
C CYS A 205 8.75 -4.49 6.44
N THR A 206 7.76 -4.10 5.61
CA THR A 206 7.51 -2.68 5.33
C THR A 206 7.06 -1.92 6.58
N GLY A 207 6.26 -2.56 7.44
CA GLY A 207 5.85 -1.98 8.73
C GLY A 207 7.04 -1.67 9.64
N LEU A 208 8.02 -2.59 9.74
CA LEU A 208 9.27 -2.36 10.48
C LEU A 208 10.07 -1.19 9.90
N ILE A 209 10.23 -1.15 8.57
CA ILE A 209 10.93 -0.07 7.86
C ILE A 209 10.31 1.29 8.19
N PHE A 210 8.99 1.42 8.15
CA PHE A 210 8.31 2.69 8.39
C PHE A 210 8.52 3.24 9.79
N VAL A 211 8.67 2.37 10.78
CA VAL A 211 8.87 2.79 12.18
C VAL A 211 10.33 3.10 12.48
N VAL A 212 11.26 2.23 12.08
CA VAL A 212 12.64 2.26 12.59
C VAL A 212 13.58 3.09 11.72
N THR A 213 13.38 3.15 10.39
CA THR A 213 14.34 3.82 9.51
C THR A 213 14.44 5.35 9.72
N PRO A 214 13.37 6.09 10.11
CA PRO A 214 13.54 7.51 10.42
C PRO A 214 14.51 7.77 11.59
N ASP A 215 14.46 6.95 12.64
CA ASP A 215 15.34 7.06 13.80
C ASP A 215 16.77 6.63 13.44
N MET A 216 16.88 5.55 12.66
CA MET A 216 18.17 5.06 12.17
C MET A 216 18.91 6.11 11.33
N SER A 217 18.19 6.90 10.52
CA SER A 217 18.79 8.04 9.82
C SER A 217 19.47 9.00 10.81
N GLY A 218 18.79 9.30 11.94
CA GLY A 218 19.36 10.13 13.01
C GLY A 218 20.60 9.51 13.67
N TYR A 219 20.59 8.20 13.93
CA TYR A 219 21.74 7.49 14.51
C TYR A 219 22.97 7.50 13.60
N LEU A 220 22.75 7.51 12.29
CA LEU A 220 23.82 7.59 11.28
C LEU A 220 24.25 9.04 10.96
N GLY A 221 23.71 10.05 11.67
CA GLY A 221 24.02 11.46 11.44
C GLY A 221 23.42 12.04 10.16
N ILE A 222 22.42 11.39 9.60
CA ILE A 222 21.72 11.84 8.38
C ILE A 222 20.58 12.78 8.80
N ASN A 223 20.67 14.05 8.40
CA ASN A 223 19.69 15.07 8.78
C ASN A 223 18.28 14.80 8.22
N ASN A 224 18.19 14.15 7.06
CA ASN A 224 16.90 13.85 6.44
C ASN A 224 16.38 12.48 6.88
N LYS A 225 15.38 12.48 7.75
CA LYS A 225 14.71 11.25 8.22
C LYS A 225 14.02 10.45 7.11
N GLY A 226 13.72 11.09 5.99
CA GLY A 226 13.15 10.44 4.80
C GLY A 226 14.18 9.83 3.85
N TRP A 227 15.47 9.89 4.16
CA TRP A 227 16.57 9.46 3.29
C TRP A 227 16.35 8.05 2.72
N TYR A 228 16.01 7.09 3.57
CA TYR A 228 15.73 5.72 3.16
C TYR A 228 14.62 5.64 2.10
N PHE A 229 13.55 6.39 2.27
CA PHE A 229 12.40 6.34 1.37
C PHE A 229 12.67 6.94 -0.01
N VAL A 230 13.58 7.88 -0.14
CA VAL A 230 13.97 8.46 -1.43
C VAL A 230 14.57 7.39 -2.35
N TYR A 231 15.58 6.69 -1.88
CA TYR A 231 16.26 5.65 -2.68
C TYR A 231 15.40 4.41 -2.87
N TYR A 232 14.62 4.06 -1.86
CA TYR A 232 13.58 3.03 -1.97
C TYR A 232 12.60 3.32 -3.11
N VAL A 233 12.04 4.54 -3.19
CA VAL A 233 11.06 4.90 -4.23
C VAL A 233 11.70 4.94 -5.61
N ILE A 234 12.90 5.54 -5.75
CA ILE A 234 13.65 5.58 -7.02
C ILE A 234 13.89 4.17 -7.54
N SER A 235 14.46 3.31 -6.70
CA SER A 235 14.76 1.92 -7.07
C SER A 235 13.49 1.14 -7.42
N THR A 236 12.43 1.29 -6.63
CA THR A 236 11.14 0.65 -6.87
C THR A 236 10.57 1.02 -8.24
N ILE A 237 10.63 2.30 -8.63
CA ILE A 237 10.12 2.77 -9.92
C ILE A 237 10.92 2.15 -11.07
N ILE A 238 12.25 2.20 -11.00
CA ILE A 238 13.13 1.65 -12.04
C ILE A 238 12.85 0.15 -12.25
N VAL A 239 12.78 -0.60 -11.16
CA VAL A 239 12.61 -2.05 -11.21
C VAL A 239 11.21 -2.47 -11.66
N ARG A 240 10.15 -1.76 -11.27
CA ARG A 240 8.78 -2.09 -11.66
C ARG A 240 8.54 -2.08 -13.16
N LEU A 241 9.26 -1.26 -13.90
CA LEU A 241 9.14 -1.21 -15.36
C LEU A 241 9.60 -2.52 -16.02
N VAL A 242 10.52 -3.26 -15.38
CA VAL A 242 11.11 -4.50 -15.89
C VAL A 242 10.52 -5.74 -15.20
N ALA A 243 10.29 -5.69 -13.90
CA ALA A 243 9.89 -6.84 -13.08
C ALA A 243 8.55 -7.47 -13.49
N GLY A 244 7.60 -6.66 -13.97
CA GLY A 244 6.31 -7.15 -14.44
C GLY A 244 6.45 -8.12 -15.62
N SER A 245 7.27 -7.79 -16.60
CA SER A 245 7.55 -8.67 -17.74
C SER A 245 8.33 -9.93 -17.35
N LEU A 246 9.17 -9.84 -16.33
CA LEU A 246 9.89 -10.99 -15.78
C LEU A 246 8.90 -12.01 -15.20
N SER A 247 7.93 -11.56 -14.42
CA SER A 247 6.95 -12.45 -13.79
C SER A 247 6.02 -13.13 -14.80
N ASP A 248 5.78 -12.51 -15.95
CA ASP A 248 5.02 -13.12 -17.04
C ASP A 248 5.83 -14.22 -17.79
N LYS A 249 7.16 -14.11 -17.83
CA LYS A 249 8.06 -15.04 -18.53
C LYS A 249 8.46 -16.24 -17.68
N ILE A 250 8.91 -16.01 -16.45
CA ILE A 250 9.47 -17.09 -15.60
C ILE A 250 8.45 -17.62 -14.57
N GLY A 251 7.28 -16.98 -14.47
CA GLY A 251 6.22 -17.38 -13.55
C GLY A 251 6.20 -16.56 -12.25
N ARG A 252 5.02 -16.50 -11.62
CA ARG A 252 4.76 -15.65 -10.44
C ARG A 252 5.60 -16.06 -9.24
N ARG A 253 5.66 -17.37 -8.96
CA ARG A 253 6.33 -17.90 -7.76
C ARG A 253 7.84 -17.75 -7.83
N GLN A 254 8.44 -18.06 -8.98
CA GLN A 254 9.88 -17.90 -9.23
C GLN A 254 10.29 -16.43 -9.08
N THR A 255 9.51 -15.51 -9.64
CA THR A 255 9.76 -14.08 -9.51
C THR A 255 9.63 -13.61 -8.05
N LEU A 256 8.67 -14.15 -7.28
CA LEU A 256 8.54 -13.85 -5.85
C LEU A 256 9.72 -14.33 -5.03
N ILE A 257 10.29 -15.52 -5.33
CA ILE A 257 11.50 -16.00 -4.67
C ILE A 257 12.65 -15.01 -4.89
N ILE A 258 12.84 -14.50 -6.10
CA ILE A 258 13.85 -13.48 -6.39
C ILE A 258 13.57 -12.20 -5.58
N GLY A 259 12.34 -11.68 -5.60
CA GLY A 259 11.98 -10.48 -4.85
C GLY A 259 12.16 -10.61 -3.34
N ILE A 260 11.78 -11.77 -2.77
CA ILE A 260 11.92 -12.03 -1.34
C ILE A 260 13.40 -12.22 -0.96
N SER A 261 14.24 -12.78 -1.83
CA SER A 261 15.70 -12.85 -1.60
C SER A 261 16.30 -11.46 -1.43
N PHE A 262 15.92 -10.51 -2.30
CA PHE A 262 16.32 -9.12 -2.15
C PHE A 262 15.75 -8.49 -0.87
N LEU A 263 14.53 -8.86 -0.45
CA LEU A 263 13.95 -8.38 0.80
C LEU A 263 14.75 -8.83 2.02
N ILE A 264 15.09 -10.11 2.11
CA ILE A 264 15.94 -10.66 3.18
C ILE A 264 17.30 -9.95 3.19
N THR A 265 17.93 -9.81 2.03
CA THR A 265 19.22 -9.11 1.89
C THR A 265 19.11 -7.66 2.37
N SER A 266 18.06 -6.95 2.00
CA SER A 266 17.83 -5.58 2.45
C SER A 266 17.65 -5.49 3.97
N MET A 267 16.85 -6.38 4.57
CA MET A 267 16.65 -6.40 6.03
C MET A 267 18.00 -6.58 6.75
N LEU A 268 18.81 -7.56 6.32
CA LEU A 268 20.13 -7.81 6.91
C LEU A 268 21.09 -6.64 6.70
N LEU A 269 21.14 -6.07 5.49
CA LEU A 269 21.98 -4.89 5.24
C LEU A 269 21.55 -3.69 6.08
N THR A 270 20.24 -3.48 6.24
CA THR A 270 19.74 -2.40 7.10
C THR A 270 20.15 -2.64 8.56
N ALA A 271 20.02 -3.88 9.06
CA ALA A 271 20.44 -4.25 10.42
C ALA A 271 21.90 -3.87 10.73
N TYR A 272 22.78 -4.09 9.78
CA TYR A 272 24.23 -3.90 9.94
C TYR A 272 24.77 -2.63 9.28
N SER A 273 23.91 -1.71 8.87
CA SER A 273 24.35 -0.43 8.30
C SER A 273 24.97 0.47 9.36
N THR A 274 26.23 0.88 9.14
CA THR A 274 27.01 1.72 10.07
C THR A 274 27.32 3.11 9.52
N ASN A 275 26.93 3.38 8.28
CA ASN A 275 27.16 4.65 7.61
C ASN A 275 26.10 4.92 6.54
N GLU A 276 26.08 6.16 6.04
CA GLU A 276 25.10 6.61 5.02
C GLU A 276 25.12 5.75 3.75
N LEU A 277 26.31 5.34 3.28
CA LEU A 277 26.44 4.57 2.03
C LEU A 277 25.81 3.17 2.17
N SER A 278 26.15 2.43 3.25
CA SER A 278 25.58 1.09 3.49
C SER A 278 24.07 1.15 3.68
N TYR A 279 23.58 2.18 4.35
CA TYR A 279 22.16 2.44 4.58
C TYR A 279 21.41 2.78 3.27
N THR A 280 22.03 3.58 2.40
CA THR A 280 21.50 3.91 1.07
C THR A 280 21.42 2.67 0.18
N ILE A 281 22.46 1.82 0.21
CA ILE A 281 22.46 0.54 -0.54
C ILE A 281 21.34 -0.38 -0.02
N ALA A 282 21.17 -0.49 1.29
CA ALA A 282 20.10 -1.29 1.89
C ALA A 282 18.72 -0.82 1.44
N SER A 283 18.49 0.51 1.42
CA SER A 283 17.28 1.12 0.92
C SER A 283 17.03 0.84 -0.56
N PHE A 284 18.07 0.96 -1.39
CA PHE A 284 17.99 0.68 -2.82
C PHE A 284 17.59 -0.77 -3.08
N ILE A 285 18.18 -1.73 -2.33
CA ILE A 285 17.85 -3.16 -2.40
C ILE A 285 16.43 -3.43 -1.92
N PHE A 286 15.94 -2.71 -0.89
CA PHE A 286 14.54 -2.77 -0.47
C PHE A 286 13.59 -2.35 -1.60
N GLY A 287 13.97 -1.31 -2.35
CA GLY A 287 13.21 -0.87 -3.52
C GLY A 287 13.20 -1.91 -4.65
N ILE A 288 14.30 -2.62 -4.89
CA ILE A 288 14.34 -3.76 -5.82
C ILE A 288 13.36 -4.84 -5.37
N ALA A 289 13.42 -5.23 -4.09
CA ALA A 289 12.57 -6.27 -3.51
C ALA A 289 11.08 -5.97 -3.70
N THR A 290 10.67 -4.76 -3.32
CA THR A 290 9.27 -4.34 -3.41
C THR A 290 8.83 -4.07 -4.85
N GLY A 291 9.74 -3.56 -5.68
CA GLY A 291 9.53 -3.34 -7.12
C GLY A 291 9.25 -4.63 -7.88
N ILE A 292 9.88 -5.75 -7.48
CA ILE A 292 9.64 -7.09 -8.04
C ILE A 292 8.38 -7.70 -7.42
N SER A 293 8.29 -7.74 -6.09
CA SER A 293 7.27 -8.53 -5.38
C SER A 293 5.86 -7.95 -5.53
N SER A 294 5.70 -6.63 -5.42
CA SER A 294 4.39 -5.99 -5.42
C SER A 294 3.61 -6.21 -6.73
N PRO A 295 4.12 -5.89 -7.94
CA PRO A 295 3.38 -6.14 -9.18
C PRO A 295 3.13 -7.64 -9.42
N THR A 296 4.08 -8.49 -9.00
CA THR A 296 3.94 -9.94 -9.10
C THR A 296 2.80 -10.47 -8.22
N LEU A 297 2.66 -9.96 -6.99
CA LEU A 297 1.55 -10.32 -6.10
C LEU A 297 0.21 -9.84 -6.63
N PHE A 298 0.13 -8.63 -7.19
CA PHE A 298 -1.09 -8.15 -7.84
C PHE A 298 -1.46 -9.02 -9.05
N ALA A 299 -0.49 -9.38 -9.89
CA ALA A 299 -0.71 -10.24 -11.05
C ALA A 299 -1.12 -11.66 -10.62
N TRP A 300 -0.46 -12.23 -9.60
CA TRP A 300 -0.82 -13.54 -9.07
C TRP A 300 -2.22 -13.55 -8.46
N THR A 301 -2.59 -12.50 -7.72
CA THR A 301 -3.96 -12.30 -7.23
C THR A 301 -4.98 -12.26 -8.37
N ALA A 302 -4.66 -11.52 -9.43
CA ALA A 302 -5.52 -11.45 -10.62
C ALA A 302 -5.70 -12.81 -11.32
N ASP A 303 -4.61 -13.61 -11.36
CA ASP A 303 -4.63 -14.96 -11.94
C ASP A 303 -5.45 -15.96 -11.09
N LEU A 304 -5.41 -15.82 -9.76
CA LEU A 304 -6.14 -16.67 -8.82
C LEU A 304 -7.62 -16.26 -8.65
N SER A 305 -7.97 -15.02 -8.97
CA SER A 305 -9.32 -14.50 -8.78
C SER A 305 -10.27 -14.96 -9.90
N PRO A 306 -11.43 -15.56 -9.57
CA PRO A 306 -12.49 -15.76 -10.54
C PRO A 306 -12.92 -14.44 -11.20
N SER A 307 -13.33 -14.47 -12.47
CA SER A 307 -13.69 -13.27 -13.23
C SER A 307 -14.79 -12.42 -12.60
N ASN A 308 -15.75 -13.07 -11.94
CA ASN A 308 -16.87 -12.45 -11.23
C ASN A 308 -16.52 -12.03 -9.76
N ARG A 309 -15.29 -12.30 -9.29
CA ARG A 309 -14.85 -12.01 -7.91
C ARG A 309 -13.51 -11.26 -7.83
N ARG A 310 -13.13 -10.56 -8.89
CA ARG A 310 -11.85 -9.81 -8.97
C ARG A 310 -11.76 -8.67 -7.95
N GLY A 311 -12.89 -8.04 -7.64
CA GLY A 311 -12.96 -7.01 -6.60
C GLY A 311 -12.70 -7.59 -5.21
N ILE A 312 -13.35 -8.70 -4.85
CA ILE A 312 -13.12 -9.40 -3.58
C ILE A 312 -11.68 -9.93 -3.54
N GLY A 313 -11.15 -10.48 -4.64
CA GLY A 313 -9.76 -10.91 -4.73
C GLY A 313 -8.77 -9.79 -4.48
N SER A 314 -8.94 -8.64 -5.12
CA SER A 314 -8.12 -7.45 -4.87
C SER A 314 -8.26 -6.95 -3.43
N GLY A 315 -9.48 -6.93 -2.89
CA GLY A 315 -9.76 -6.59 -1.50
C GLY A 315 -9.01 -7.49 -0.52
N THR A 316 -9.01 -8.81 -0.78
CA THR A 316 -8.29 -9.81 0.02
C THR A 316 -6.78 -9.52 0.09
N LEU A 317 -6.17 -9.19 -1.05
CA LEU A 317 -4.75 -8.83 -1.10
C LEU A 317 -4.44 -7.56 -0.30
N PHE A 318 -5.29 -6.53 -0.43
CA PHE A 318 -5.11 -5.29 0.30
C PHE A 318 -5.37 -5.44 1.80
N ILE A 319 -6.32 -6.28 2.23
CA ILE A 319 -6.49 -6.64 3.65
C ILE A 319 -5.19 -7.21 4.20
N ALA A 320 -4.57 -8.14 3.47
CA ALA A 320 -3.31 -8.75 3.87
C ALA A 320 -2.16 -7.72 3.92
N LEU A 321 -2.11 -6.77 2.98
CA LEU A 321 -1.15 -5.66 2.98
C LEU A 321 -1.30 -4.79 4.24
N GLU A 322 -2.51 -4.32 4.54
CA GLU A 322 -2.78 -3.44 5.68
C GLU A 322 -2.48 -4.15 7.01
N PHE A 323 -2.97 -5.38 7.18
CA PHE A 323 -2.67 -6.17 8.38
C PHE A 323 -1.20 -6.55 8.50
N GLY A 324 -0.50 -6.79 7.39
CA GLY A 324 0.94 -7.01 7.38
C GLY A 324 1.69 -5.79 7.90
N ILE A 325 1.44 -4.60 7.34
CA ILE A 325 2.06 -3.35 7.80
C ILE A 325 1.75 -3.12 9.29
N LEU A 326 0.49 -3.30 9.70
CA LEU A 326 0.09 -3.15 11.10
C LEU A 326 0.81 -4.14 12.01
N PHE A 327 0.92 -5.40 11.61
CA PHE A 327 1.62 -6.44 12.36
C PHE A 327 3.10 -6.12 12.53
N GLY A 328 3.78 -5.74 11.43
CA GLY A 328 5.19 -5.36 11.47
C GLY A 328 5.44 -4.13 12.34
N SER A 329 4.66 -3.06 12.15
CA SER A 329 4.79 -1.85 12.97
C SER A 329 4.47 -2.11 14.45
N SER A 330 3.46 -2.93 14.75
CA SER A 330 3.14 -3.29 16.14
C SER A 330 4.21 -4.18 16.79
N SER A 331 4.92 -5.01 16.01
CA SER A 331 6.03 -5.83 16.52
C SER A 331 7.17 -4.96 17.08
N THR A 332 7.33 -3.73 16.58
CA THR A 332 8.34 -2.81 17.10
C THR A 332 8.08 -2.39 18.55
N LEU A 333 6.84 -2.44 19.03
CA LEU A 333 6.51 -2.15 20.44
C LEU A 333 7.23 -3.10 21.43
N PHE A 334 7.60 -4.29 20.97
CA PHE A 334 8.26 -5.32 21.78
C PHE A 334 9.75 -5.48 21.46
N LEU A 335 10.19 -4.99 20.30
CA LEU A 335 11.54 -5.25 19.78
C LEU A 335 12.41 -3.99 19.68
N TYR A 336 11.83 -2.79 19.82
CA TYR A 336 12.49 -1.54 19.56
C TYR A 336 12.27 -0.51 20.67
N ASP A 337 13.34 -0.17 21.39
CA ASP A 337 13.33 0.80 22.50
C ASP A 337 13.81 2.19 22.08
N SER A 338 13.75 2.52 20.78
CA SER A 338 14.26 3.78 20.22
C SER A 338 15.75 4.02 20.52
N THR A 339 16.53 2.92 20.56
CA THR A 339 17.99 2.95 20.75
C THR A 339 18.70 2.26 19.60
N PRO A 340 19.97 2.64 19.28
CA PRO A 340 20.73 1.98 18.22
C PRO A 340 20.90 0.46 18.43
N ASP A 341 21.03 0.01 19.67
CA ASP A 341 21.29 -1.40 20.01
C ASP A 341 20.09 -2.31 19.64
N THR A 342 18.90 -1.77 19.63
CA THR A 342 17.67 -2.52 19.31
C THR A 342 17.34 -2.56 17.83
N VAL A 343 18.07 -1.85 16.96
CA VAL A 343 17.88 -1.85 15.52
C VAL A 343 18.18 -3.23 14.91
N ILE A 344 19.30 -3.86 15.32
CA ILE A 344 19.72 -5.16 14.81
C ILE A 344 18.66 -6.25 15.05
N PRO A 345 18.17 -6.48 16.30
CA PRO A 345 17.10 -7.45 16.56
C PRO A 345 15.86 -7.26 15.71
N VAL A 346 15.41 -6.00 15.50
CA VAL A 346 14.22 -5.70 14.69
C VAL A 346 14.39 -6.15 13.26
N PHE A 347 15.51 -5.81 12.63
CA PHE A 347 15.71 -6.16 11.22
C PHE A 347 16.07 -7.64 11.01
N ILE A 348 16.72 -8.31 11.98
CA ILE A 348 16.87 -9.79 11.97
C ILE A 348 15.49 -10.45 12.05
N TYR A 349 14.60 -9.97 12.92
CA TYR A 349 13.21 -10.44 12.96
C TYR A 349 12.53 -10.23 11.60
N GLY A 350 12.67 -9.07 10.97
CA GLY A 350 12.17 -8.80 9.63
C GLY A 350 12.71 -9.77 8.58
N ALA A 351 14.02 -10.05 8.60
CA ALA A 351 14.65 -11.05 7.72
C ALA A 351 14.08 -12.46 7.94
N SER A 352 13.80 -12.83 9.20
CA SER A 352 13.18 -14.11 9.55
C SER A 352 11.75 -14.22 9.02
N VAL A 353 10.94 -13.16 9.15
CA VAL A 353 9.58 -13.10 8.59
C VAL A 353 9.60 -13.22 7.06
N ALA A 354 10.54 -12.53 6.39
CA ALA A 354 10.75 -12.69 4.95
C ALA A 354 11.22 -14.10 4.58
N GLY A 355 12.04 -14.74 5.42
CA GLY A 355 12.44 -16.15 5.27
C GLY A 355 11.24 -17.09 5.32
N VAL A 356 10.31 -16.88 6.24
CA VAL A 356 9.04 -17.64 6.29
C VAL A 356 8.23 -17.44 5.02
N ALA A 357 8.14 -16.22 4.48
CA ALA A 357 7.49 -15.96 3.20
C ALA A 357 8.15 -16.73 2.05
N MET A 358 9.48 -16.79 2.01
CA MET A 358 10.23 -17.56 1.01
C MET A 358 9.93 -19.05 1.09
N LEU A 359 10.01 -19.62 2.29
CA LEU A 359 9.71 -21.04 2.50
C LEU A 359 8.26 -21.37 2.09
N TYR A 360 7.31 -20.50 2.38
CA TYR A 360 5.93 -20.66 1.96
C TYR A 360 5.78 -20.66 0.42
N VAL A 361 6.46 -19.75 -0.30
CA VAL A 361 6.41 -19.70 -1.76
C VAL A 361 7.06 -20.96 -2.36
N ILE A 362 8.19 -21.40 -1.82
CA ILE A 362 8.87 -22.62 -2.25
C ILE A 362 7.99 -23.85 -2.04
N TRP A 363 7.40 -24.00 -0.84
CA TRP A 363 6.48 -25.09 -0.56
C TRP A 363 5.30 -25.10 -1.54
N HIS A 364 4.71 -23.95 -1.80
CA HIS A 364 3.59 -23.82 -2.73
C HIS A 364 4.02 -24.08 -4.20
N LEU A 365 5.31 -23.90 -4.54
CA LEU A 365 5.84 -24.24 -5.87
C LEU A 365 5.82 -25.75 -6.08
N PHE A 366 6.25 -26.53 -5.07
CA PHE A 366 6.35 -27.99 -5.17
C PHE A 366 4.99 -28.69 -5.04
N THR A 367 4.11 -28.25 -4.15
CA THR A 367 2.83 -28.93 -3.87
C THR A 367 1.80 -28.84 -5.01
N ARG A 368 1.86 -27.81 -5.88
CA ARG A 368 0.96 -27.70 -7.05
C ARG A 368 1.57 -28.13 -8.38
N SER A 369 2.86 -28.44 -8.42
CA SER A 369 3.48 -29.08 -9.60
C SER A 369 3.00 -30.53 -9.77
N THR A 370 2.57 -31.19 -8.70
CA THR A 370 2.11 -32.59 -8.72
C THR A 370 0.62 -32.75 -9.04
N SER A 371 -0.16 -31.66 -9.16
CA SER A 371 -1.62 -31.72 -9.44
C SER A 371 -2.01 -31.37 -10.89
N VAL A 372 -1.07 -31.30 -11.81
CA VAL A 372 -1.32 -31.03 -13.25
C VAL A 372 -1.08 -32.28 -14.12
N GLU A 373 -0.79 -33.43 -13.51
CA GLU A 373 -0.61 -34.71 -14.21
C GLU A 373 -1.76 -35.72 -14.00
N ASP A 374 -2.96 -35.28 -13.52
CA ASP A 374 -4.16 -36.11 -13.50
C ASP A 374 -5.32 -35.45 -14.26
#